data_68575b6e05fea625014581b485068eb1
#
_entry.id   68575b6e05fea625014581b485068eb1
#
_cell.length_a   1.000
_cell.length_b   1.000
_cell.length_c   1.000
_cell.angle_alpha   90.00
_cell.angle_beta   90.00
_cell.angle_gamma   90.00
#
_symmetry.space_group_name_H-M   'P 1'
#
loop_
_entity.id
_entity.type
_entity.pdbx_description
1 polymer ?
#
loop_
_entity_poly.entity_id
_entity_poly.type
_entity_poly.pdbx_seq_one_letter_code
_entity_poly.pdbx_strand_id
1 'polypeptide(L)'
;MKAFFSPWFATKLSIYVLSFTLIVFVCIMMLFYNYSRKQITEDAIDHAHGLLQNTATQISGELQIVEATLKQSVWIVEKNLSTPDSLRDILTAIVKNNSLIVGSGIAFIPEYYKEKGKYFMPYAFSINEGEEEIINFLKLGGADYDYPCMDWYLIPKLLKKSYWSEPYYDTGGGNTIMSTYSLPLCNQQGEVYAIFTANISLSR
;
A
#
# COMPACT_ATOMS: atom_id res chain seq x y z
N MET A 1 -21.68 -81.09 31.46
CA MET A 1 -21.12 -81.02 30.10
C MET A 1 -20.02 -79.91 30.07
N LYS A 2 -18.73 -80.29 30.26
CA LYS A 2 -17.59 -79.29 30.14
C LYS A 2 -17.21 -79.30 28.69
N ALA A 3 -17.44 -78.17 28.01
CA ALA A 3 -16.99 -77.97 26.65
C ALA A 3 -15.44 -77.86 26.62
N PHE A 4 -14.79 -78.90 26.06
CA PHE A 4 -13.36 -78.96 25.79
C PHE A 4 -13.05 -78.04 24.64
N PHE A 5 -12.91 -76.73 24.90
CA PHE A 5 -12.18 -75.87 23.95
C PHE A 5 -10.71 -76.08 24.19
N SER A 6 -10.05 -76.71 23.24
CA SER A 6 -8.59 -76.88 23.26
C SER A 6 -7.93 -75.48 23.40
N PRO A 7 -6.99 -75.31 24.37
CA PRO A 7 -6.31 -74.02 24.54
C PRO A 7 -5.65 -73.53 23.25
N TRP A 8 -5.23 -74.42 22.38
CA TRP A 8 -4.69 -74.12 21.08
C TRP A 8 -5.70 -73.49 20.10
N PHE A 9 -6.99 -73.88 20.14
CA PHE A 9 -8.03 -73.30 19.31
C PHE A 9 -8.39 -71.85 19.80
N ALA A 10 -8.47 -71.64 21.11
CA ALA A 10 -8.72 -70.33 21.69
C ALA A 10 -7.61 -69.34 21.36
N THR A 11 -6.31 -69.77 21.40
CA THR A 11 -5.19 -68.93 21.06
C THR A 11 -5.19 -68.53 19.58
N LYS A 12 -5.46 -69.47 18.65
CA LYS A 12 -5.57 -69.15 17.23
C LYS A 12 -6.70 -68.17 16.93
N LEU A 13 -7.86 -68.38 17.52
CA LEU A 13 -9.02 -67.51 17.36
C LEU A 13 -8.68 -66.07 17.85
N SER A 14 -8.05 -65.94 19.01
CA SER A 14 -7.62 -64.66 19.55
C SER A 14 -6.63 -63.96 18.62
N ILE A 15 -5.67 -64.67 18.02
CA ILE A 15 -4.72 -64.10 17.06
C ILE A 15 -5.42 -63.56 15.80
N TYR A 16 -6.38 -64.30 15.25
CA TYR A 16 -7.16 -63.86 14.09
C TYR A 16 -8.00 -62.63 14.39
N VAL A 17 -8.67 -62.60 15.55
CA VAL A 17 -9.48 -61.45 15.97
C VAL A 17 -8.57 -60.22 16.17
N LEU A 18 -7.44 -60.37 16.87
CA LEU A 18 -6.48 -59.28 17.08
C LEU A 18 -5.87 -58.77 15.76
N SER A 19 -5.48 -59.66 14.83
CA SER A 19 -4.96 -59.22 13.56
C SER A 19 -6.01 -58.51 12.70
N PHE A 20 -7.24 -58.99 12.68
CA PHE A 20 -8.36 -58.33 12.00
C PHE A 20 -8.65 -56.92 12.57
N THR A 21 -8.77 -56.82 13.90
CA THR A 21 -8.99 -55.53 14.56
C THR A 21 -7.82 -54.53 14.30
N LEU A 22 -6.58 -55.01 14.29
CA LEU A 22 -5.42 -54.20 13.96
C LEU A 22 -5.46 -53.67 12.51
N ILE A 23 -5.82 -54.54 11.55
CA ILE A 23 -5.96 -54.14 10.15
C ILE A 23 -7.06 -53.06 10.00
N VAL A 24 -8.19 -53.27 10.57
CA VAL A 24 -9.33 -52.28 10.57
C VAL A 24 -8.87 -50.97 11.18
N PHE A 25 -8.19 -51.01 12.32
CA PHE A 25 -7.69 -49.80 12.98
C PHE A 25 -6.70 -49.01 12.10
N VAL A 26 -5.74 -49.71 11.46
CA VAL A 26 -4.78 -49.10 10.53
C VAL A 26 -5.47 -48.47 9.31
N CYS A 27 -6.50 -49.13 8.77
CA CYS A 27 -7.28 -48.59 7.65
C CYS A 27 -8.03 -47.31 8.07
N ILE A 28 -8.67 -47.31 9.23
CA ILE A 28 -9.38 -46.14 9.76
C ILE A 28 -8.39 -44.97 9.98
N MET A 29 -7.25 -45.24 10.61
CA MET A 29 -6.19 -44.24 10.83
C MET A 29 -5.70 -43.64 9.53
N MET A 30 -5.51 -44.47 8.49
CA MET A 30 -5.03 -44.02 7.17
C MET A 30 -6.08 -43.14 6.47
N LEU A 31 -7.36 -43.50 6.54
CA LEU A 31 -8.45 -42.69 6.00
C LEU A 31 -8.55 -41.35 6.75
N PHE A 32 -8.50 -41.41 8.09
CA PHE A 32 -8.56 -40.20 8.92
C PHE A 32 -7.36 -39.27 8.66
N TYR A 33 -6.15 -39.82 8.53
CA TYR A 33 -4.94 -39.05 8.21
C TYR A 33 -5.06 -38.32 6.85
N ASN A 34 -5.48 -39.05 5.81
CA ASN A 34 -5.65 -38.47 4.49
C ASN A 34 -6.74 -37.37 4.47
N TYR A 35 -7.85 -37.60 5.14
CA TYR A 35 -8.93 -36.62 5.26
C TYR A 35 -8.48 -35.39 6.03
N SER A 36 -7.87 -35.55 7.20
CA SER A 36 -7.37 -34.47 8.03
C SER A 36 -6.31 -33.64 7.33
N ARG A 37 -5.35 -34.30 6.63
CA ARG A 37 -4.32 -33.61 5.87
C ARG A 37 -4.91 -32.74 4.75
N LYS A 38 -5.90 -33.25 4.03
CA LYS A 38 -6.56 -32.50 2.97
C LYS A 38 -7.28 -31.27 3.52
N GLN A 39 -8.06 -31.45 4.60
CA GLN A 39 -8.79 -30.36 5.23
C GLN A 39 -7.87 -29.28 5.80
N ILE A 40 -6.79 -29.65 6.50
CA ILE A 40 -5.83 -28.68 7.02
C ILE A 40 -5.17 -27.88 5.88
N THR A 41 -4.89 -28.51 4.76
CA THR A 41 -4.28 -27.82 3.61
C THR A 41 -5.27 -26.86 2.96
N GLU A 42 -6.52 -27.25 2.77
CA GLU A 42 -7.58 -26.40 2.22
C GLU A 42 -7.85 -25.20 3.14
N ASP A 43 -8.03 -25.45 4.45
CA ASP A 43 -8.24 -24.39 5.44
C ASP A 43 -7.07 -23.39 5.49
N ALA A 44 -5.83 -23.88 5.38
CA ALA A 44 -4.64 -23.01 5.36
C ALA A 44 -4.59 -22.14 4.10
N ILE A 45 -4.95 -22.67 2.93
CA ILE A 45 -5.02 -21.95 1.68
C ILE A 45 -6.14 -20.87 1.75
N ASP A 46 -7.32 -21.24 2.22
CA ASP A 46 -8.45 -20.32 2.32
C ASP A 46 -8.17 -19.20 3.33
N HIS A 47 -7.51 -19.52 4.43
CA HIS A 47 -7.08 -18.52 5.40
C HIS A 47 -6.04 -17.54 4.78
N ALA A 48 -5.04 -18.06 4.06
CA ALA A 48 -4.06 -17.25 3.37
C ALA A 48 -4.70 -16.34 2.31
N HIS A 49 -5.64 -16.85 1.52
CA HIS A 49 -6.40 -16.05 0.55
C HIS A 49 -7.23 -14.96 1.24
N GLY A 50 -7.89 -15.29 2.34
CA GLY A 50 -8.66 -14.32 3.14
C GLY A 50 -7.78 -13.17 3.66
N LEU A 51 -6.59 -13.49 4.21
CA LEU A 51 -5.63 -12.49 4.67
C LEU A 51 -5.14 -11.60 3.53
N LEU A 52 -4.76 -12.18 2.39
CA LEU A 52 -4.31 -11.43 1.22
C LEU A 52 -5.40 -10.47 0.70
N GLN A 53 -6.64 -10.96 0.61
CA GLN A 53 -7.76 -10.13 0.14
C GLN A 53 -8.08 -9.00 1.09
N ASN A 54 -8.07 -9.25 2.39
CA ASN A 54 -8.29 -8.22 3.41
C ASN A 54 -7.19 -7.16 3.37
N THR A 55 -5.92 -7.58 3.29
CA THR A 55 -4.78 -6.66 3.20
C THR A 55 -4.84 -5.83 1.93
N ALA A 56 -5.13 -6.44 0.78
CA ALA A 56 -5.29 -5.72 -0.49
C ALA A 56 -6.44 -4.70 -0.45
N THR A 57 -7.56 -5.05 0.19
CA THR A 57 -8.70 -4.14 0.36
C THR A 57 -8.34 -2.97 1.27
N GLN A 58 -7.62 -3.23 2.37
CA GLN A 58 -7.15 -2.18 3.28
C GLN A 58 -6.22 -1.20 2.56
N ILE A 59 -5.19 -1.71 1.87
CA ILE A 59 -4.25 -0.87 1.09
C ILE A 59 -5.01 -0.05 0.05
N SER A 60 -5.92 -0.67 -0.70
CA SER A 60 -6.74 0.04 -1.68
C SER A 60 -7.56 1.16 -1.04
N GLY A 61 -8.11 0.94 0.15
CA GLY A 61 -8.83 1.97 0.91
C GLY A 61 -7.94 3.14 1.32
N GLU A 62 -6.72 2.86 1.80
CA GLU A 62 -5.74 3.89 2.17
C GLU A 62 -5.33 4.74 0.96
N LEU A 63 -5.05 4.11 -0.19
CA LEU A 63 -4.74 4.82 -1.43
C LEU A 63 -5.91 5.71 -1.88
N GLN A 64 -7.15 5.23 -1.79
CA GLN A 64 -8.34 6.02 -2.12
C GLN A 64 -8.51 7.24 -1.23
N ILE A 65 -8.18 7.16 0.07
CA ILE A 65 -8.19 8.30 0.98
C ILE A 65 -7.21 9.38 0.50
N VAL A 66 -5.99 9.00 0.13
CA VAL A 66 -4.97 9.92 -0.40
C VAL A 66 -5.47 10.60 -1.68
N GLU A 67 -6.00 9.82 -2.62
CA GLU A 67 -6.58 10.34 -3.85
C GLU A 67 -7.72 11.35 -3.60
N ALA A 68 -8.65 10.98 -2.71
CA ALA A 68 -9.78 11.83 -2.36
C ALA A 68 -9.32 13.13 -1.71
N THR A 69 -8.31 13.07 -0.82
CA THR A 69 -7.74 14.24 -0.16
C THR A 69 -7.22 15.26 -1.18
N LEU A 70 -6.44 14.81 -2.16
CA LEU A 70 -5.94 15.72 -3.21
C LEU A 70 -7.07 16.25 -4.09
N LYS A 71 -7.94 15.38 -4.57
CA LYS A 71 -9.07 15.78 -5.44
C LYS A 71 -9.97 16.82 -4.77
N GLN A 72 -10.25 16.65 -3.48
CA GLN A 72 -11.03 17.61 -2.68
C GLN A 72 -10.29 18.92 -2.42
N SER A 73 -8.95 18.90 -2.44
CA SER A 73 -8.14 20.09 -2.19
C SER A 73 -7.87 20.94 -3.44
N VAL A 74 -8.22 20.44 -4.64
CA VAL A 74 -7.97 21.17 -5.91
C VAL A 74 -8.59 22.56 -5.90
N TRP A 75 -9.85 22.71 -5.49
CA TRP A 75 -10.56 23.98 -5.52
C TRP A 75 -9.87 25.07 -4.68
N ILE A 76 -9.27 24.69 -3.53
CA ILE A 76 -8.57 25.67 -2.68
C ILE A 76 -7.21 26.03 -3.26
N VAL A 77 -6.53 25.09 -3.92
CA VAL A 77 -5.29 25.37 -4.66
C VAL A 77 -5.57 26.33 -5.80
N GLU A 78 -6.60 26.07 -6.61
CA GLU A 78 -6.99 26.91 -7.75
C GLU A 78 -7.37 28.33 -7.30
N LYS A 79 -8.10 28.47 -6.20
CA LYS A 79 -8.48 29.77 -5.63
C LYS A 79 -7.27 30.60 -5.17
N ASN A 80 -6.16 29.96 -4.83
CA ASN A 80 -4.95 30.58 -4.29
C ASN A 80 -3.79 30.70 -5.30
N LEU A 81 -4.01 30.40 -6.59
CA LEU A 81 -2.96 30.49 -7.61
C LEU A 81 -2.38 31.92 -7.77
N SER A 82 -3.16 32.96 -7.52
CA SER A 82 -2.68 34.36 -7.57
C SER A 82 -1.75 34.72 -6.41
N THR A 83 -1.73 33.93 -5.35
CA THR A 83 -0.93 34.14 -4.14
C THR A 83 -0.11 32.88 -3.83
N PRO A 84 0.99 32.63 -4.59
CA PRO A 84 1.72 31.35 -4.50
C PRO A 84 2.33 31.05 -3.12
N ASP A 85 2.55 32.08 -2.29
CA ASP A 85 3.05 31.90 -0.93
C ASP A 85 2.01 31.30 0.02
N SER A 86 0.70 31.45 -0.25
CA SER A 86 -0.37 30.82 0.54
C SER A 86 -0.49 29.30 0.29
N LEU A 87 0.08 28.79 -0.79
CA LEU A 87 0.11 27.34 -1.06
C LEU A 87 0.87 26.57 0.01
N ARG A 88 1.79 27.24 0.72
CA ARG A 88 2.49 26.66 1.87
C ARG A 88 1.50 26.18 2.95
N ASP A 89 0.57 27.03 3.32
CA ASP A 89 -0.36 26.72 4.43
C ASP A 89 -1.32 25.60 4.03
N ILE A 90 -1.73 25.58 2.76
CA ILE A 90 -2.58 24.51 2.20
C ILE A 90 -1.85 23.17 2.23
N LEU A 91 -0.61 23.11 1.73
CA LEU A 91 0.18 21.89 1.71
C LEU A 91 0.50 21.39 3.13
N THR A 92 0.85 22.32 4.02
CA THR A 92 1.08 22.00 5.44
C THR A 92 -0.18 21.41 6.10
N ALA A 93 -1.35 21.97 5.80
CA ALA A 93 -2.61 21.45 6.34
C ALA A 93 -2.94 20.06 5.79
N ILE A 94 -2.64 19.75 4.52
CA ILE A 94 -2.85 18.44 3.92
C ILE A 94 -1.99 17.39 4.63
N VAL A 95 -0.70 17.66 4.82
CA VAL A 95 0.22 16.74 5.49
C VAL A 95 -0.17 16.57 6.96
N LYS A 96 -0.48 17.66 7.66
CA LYS A 96 -0.82 17.64 9.09
C LYS A 96 -2.12 16.88 9.40
N ASN A 97 -3.12 16.97 8.51
CA ASN A 97 -4.44 16.41 8.77
C ASN A 97 -4.64 15.00 8.21
N ASN A 98 -3.61 14.43 7.57
CA ASN A 98 -3.70 13.09 7.02
C ASN A 98 -2.41 12.30 7.29
N SER A 99 -2.45 11.41 8.26
CA SER A 99 -1.30 10.60 8.69
C SER A 99 -0.76 9.63 7.63
N LEU A 100 -1.50 9.37 6.56
CA LEU A 100 -1.02 8.57 5.42
C LEU A 100 -0.11 9.38 4.50
N ILE A 101 -0.27 10.72 4.47
CA ILE A 101 0.47 11.61 3.58
C ILE A 101 1.71 12.14 4.32
N VAL A 102 2.89 11.64 3.96
CA VAL A 102 4.17 12.10 4.52
C VAL A 102 4.72 13.32 3.81
N GLY A 103 4.21 13.66 2.63
CA GLY A 103 4.60 14.84 1.86
C GLY A 103 3.56 15.22 0.83
N SER A 104 3.46 16.51 0.54
CA SER A 104 2.58 17.03 -0.51
C SER A 104 3.21 18.25 -1.16
N GLY A 105 3.07 18.37 -2.48
CA GLY A 105 3.64 19.46 -3.25
C GLY A 105 2.87 19.79 -4.51
N ILE A 106 3.16 20.95 -5.08
CA ILE A 106 2.59 21.38 -6.36
C ILE A 106 3.75 21.77 -7.28
N ALA A 107 4.03 20.89 -8.24
CA ALA A 107 5.09 21.11 -9.22
C ALA A 107 4.51 21.85 -10.43
N PHE A 108 4.83 23.14 -10.57
CA PHE A 108 4.37 23.95 -11.68
C PHE A 108 5.19 23.69 -12.95
N ILE A 109 4.59 23.94 -14.12
CA ILE A 109 5.36 23.94 -15.37
C ILE A 109 6.45 25.02 -15.31
N PRO A 110 7.58 24.82 -16.02
CA PRO A 110 8.64 25.82 -16.04
C PRO A 110 8.11 27.21 -16.38
N GLU A 111 8.61 28.22 -15.65
CA GLU A 111 8.30 29.64 -15.83
C GLU A 111 6.82 30.05 -15.56
N TYR A 112 6.02 29.20 -14.94
CA TYR A 112 4.62 29.53 -14.58
C TYR A 112 4.56 30.79 -13.67
N TYR A 113 5.44 30.86 -12.66
CA TYR A 113 5.64 32.05 -11.84
C TYR A 113 7.05 32.61 -12.12
N LYS A 114 7.15 33.55 -13.06
CA LYS A 114 8.44 34.12 -13.49
C LYS A 114 9.25 34.72 -12.33
N GLU A 115 8.57 35.30 -11.34
CA GLU A 115 9.17 35.88 -10.14
C GLU A 115 9.72 34.84 -9.14
N LYS A 116 9.31 33.59 -9.26
CA LYS A 116 9.79 32.48 -8.40
C LYS A 116 10.94 31.68 -9.06
N GLY A 117 11.33 32.04 -10.29
CA GLY A 117 12.37 31.37 -11.06
C GLY A 117 11.83 30.39 -12.10
N LYS A 118 12.75 29.70 -12.78
CA LYS A 118 12.39 28.75 -13.85
C LYS A 118 11.57 27.57 -13.35
N TYR A 119 11.91 27.04 -12.17
CA TYR A 119 11.21 25.90 -11.55
C TYR A 119 10.69 26.32 -10.19
N PHE A 120 9.43 26.00 -9.92
CA PHE A 120 8.80 26.33 -8.66
C PHE A 120 7.91 25.17 -8.22
N MET A 121 8.30 24.54 -7.11
CA MET A 121 7.54 23.47 -6.45
C MET A 121 7.53 23.72 -4.94
N PRO A 122 6.50 24.38 -4.38
CA PRO A 122 6.26 24.38 -2.96
C PRO A 122 5.98 22.95 -2.49
N TYR A 123 6.64 22.52 -1.39
CA TYR A 123 6.58 21.16 -0.88
C TYR A 123 6.58 21.18 0.64
N ALA A 124 5.58 20.55 1.25
CA ALA A 124 5.48 20.32 2.67
C ALA A 124 5.68 18.81 2.96
N PHE A 125 6.40 18.47 4.01
CA PHE A 125 6.63 17.08 4.39
C PHE A 125 6.80 16.95 5.89
N SER A 126 6.45 15.77 6.43
CA SER A 126 6.62 15.44 7.83
C SER A 126 7.93 14.68 8.05
N ILE A 127 8.59 14.98 9.17
CA ILE A 127 9.74 14.24 9.70
C ILE A 127 9.38 13.83 11.12
N ASN A 128 9.65 12.57 11.47
CA ASN A 128 9.57 12.11 12.85
C ASN A 128 10.89 12.39 13.55
N GLU A 129 10.92 13.31 14.49
CA GLU A 129 12.05 13.54 15.43
C GLU A 129 11.65 13.02 16.82
N GLY A 130 11.98 11.74 17.10
CA GLY A 130 11.58 11.06 18.32
C GLY A 130 10.07 10.79 18.37
N GLU A 131 9.37 11.37 19.37
CA GLU A 131 7.92 11.23 19.53
C GLU A 131 7.09 12.36 18.85
N GLU A 132 7.77 13.39 18.32
CA GLU A 132 7.10 14.53 17.69
C GLU A 132 7.18 14.46 16.17
N GLU A 133 6.05 14.74 15.50
CA GLU A 133 5.96 14.92 14.06
C GLU A 133 6.13 16.40 13.72
N ILE A 134 7.23 16.74 13.04
CA ILE A 134 7.54 18.11 12.61
C ILE A 134 7.25 18.23 11.13
N ILE A 135 6.45 19.24 10.76
CA ILE A 135 6.18 19.54 9.35
C ILE A 135 7.14 20.61 8.86
N ASN A 136 7.93 20.23 7.88
CA ASN A 136 8.87 21.10 7.20
C ASN A 136 8.33 21.56 5.85
N PHE A 137 8.84 22.69 5.36
CA PHE A 137 8.49 23.25 4.07
C PHE A 137 9.73 23.59 3.26
N LEU A 138 9.74 23.12 2.00
CA LEU A 138 10.80 23.40 1.04
C LEU A 138 10.24 24.07 -0.23
N LYS A 139 11.10 24.76 -0.94
CA LYS A 139 10.87 25.14 -2.33
C LYS A 139 11.81 24.29 -3.16
N LEU A 140 11.25 23.28 -3.81
CA LEU A 140 12.00 22.38 -4.68
C LEU A 140 12.04 22.93 -6.11
N GLY A 141 13.04 22.51 -6.86
CA GLY A 141 13.25 22.88 -8.26
C GLY A 141 14.58 23.60 -8.48
N GLY A 142 15.27 23.23 -9.53
CA GLY A 142 16.58 23.74 -9.90
C GLY A 142 17.57 22.62 -10.22
N ALA A 143 18.86 22.95 -10.13
CA ALA A 143 19.94 22.02 -10.49
C ALA A 143 19.98 20.77 -9.58
N ASP A 144 19.59 20.93 -8.32
CA ASP A 144 19.64 19.87 -7.32
C ASP A 144 18.36 19.01 -7.28
N TYR A 145 17.26 19.46 -7.90
CA TYR A 145 15.99 18.75 -7.96
C TYR A 145 15.24 19.04 -9.26
N ASP A 146 15.61 18.30 -10.30
CA ASP A 146 15.03 18.46 -11.66
C ASP A 146 13.73 17.65 -11.80
N TYR A 147 12.67 18.07 -11.11
CA TYR A 147 11.38 17.38 -11.12
C TYR A 147 10.74 17.23 -12.52
N PRO A 148 10.96 18.09 -13.53
CA PRO A 148 10.41 17.86 -14.86
C PRO A 148 10.85 16.56 -15.53
N CYS A 149 11.96 15.97 -15.10
CA CYS A 149 12.48 14.69 -15.60
C CYS A 149 11.99 13.48 -14.80
N MET A 150 11.28 13.69 -13.70
CA MET A 150 10.79 12.63 -12.83
C MET A 150 9.50 11.98 -13.37
N ASP A 151 9.37 10.66 -13.25
CA ASP A 151 8.22 9.92 -13.75
C ASP A 151 6.89 10.39 -13.14
N TRP A 152 6.88 10.67 -11.84
CA TRP A 152 5.71 11.17 -11.13
C TRP A 152 5.24 12.56 -11.63
N TYR A 153 6.09 13.32 -12.32
CA TYR A 153 5.71 14.58 -12.96
C TYR A 153 5.40 14.38 -14.46
N LEU A 154 6.27 13.68 -15.17
CA LEU A 154 6.20 13.57 -16.63
C LEU A 154 5.02 12.73 -17.10
N ILE A 155 4.80 11.58 -16.46
CA ILE A 155 3.72 10.64 -16.86
C ILE A 155 2.34 11.27 -16.74
N PRO A 156 1.92 11.82 -15.57
CA PRO A 156 0.60 12.45 -15.45
C PRO A 156 0.44 13.68 -16.33
N LYS A 157 1.52 14.43 -16.57
CA LYS A 157 1.51 15.58 -17.49
C LYS A 157 1.20 15.15 -18.94
N LEU A 158 1.83 14.08 -19.43
CA LEU A 158 1.62 13.57 -20.79
C LEU A 158 0.26 12.90 -20.95
N LEU A 159 -0.14 12.08 -19.97
CA LEU A 159 -1.39 11.34 -20.03
C LEU A 159 -2.61 12.21 -19.69
N LYS A 160 -2.41 13.36 -19.02
CA LYS A 160 -3.48 14.22 -18.47
C LYS A 160 -4.42 13.45 -17.55
N LYS A 161 -3.88 12.46 -16.82
CA LYS A 161 -4.59 11.60 -15.89
C LYS A 161 -3.79 11.45 -14.61
N SER A 162 -4.50 11.23 -13.51
CA SER A 162 -3.82 10.90 -12.24
C SER A 162 -3.00 9.61 -12.37
N TYR A 163 -1.90 9.55 -11.63
CA TYR A 163 -0.92 8.48 -11.72
C TYR A 163 -0.32 8.20 -10.35
N TRP A 164 -0.16 6.92 -9.99
CA TRP A 164 0.67 6.46 -8.90
C TRP A 164 2.03 6.03 -9.43
N SER A 165 3.10 6.60 -8.86
CA SER A 165 4.45 6.19 -9.23
C SER A 165 4.79 4.80 -8.70
N GLU A 166 5.72 4.11 -9.37
CA GLU A 166 6.45 3.01 -8.73
C GLU A 166 7.17 3.52 -7.48
N PRO A 167 7.48 2.63 -6.51
CA PRO A 167 8.30 2.99 -5.36
C PRO A 167 9.67 3.53 -5.76
N TYR A 168 10.07 4.66 -5.18
CA TYR A 168 11.39 5.25 -5.40
C TYR A 168 11.93 5.87 -4.12
N TYR A 169 13.25 6.09 -4.06
CA TYR A 169 13.88 6.86 -2.98
C TYR A 169 13.94 8.33 -3.36
N ASP A 170 13.29 9.19 -2.59
CA ASP A 170 13.20 10.63 -2.86
C ASP A 170 14.40 11.39 -2.26
N THR A 171 15.45 11.51 -3.04
CA THR A 171 16.65 12.24 -2.64
C THR A 171 16.41 13.75 -2.73
N GLY A 172 16.57 14.45 -1.62
CA GLY A 172 16.45 15.92 -1.54
C GLY A 172 15.04 16.44 -1.24
N GLY A 173 14.02 15.56 -1.26
CA GLY A 173 12.69 15.85 -0.74
C GLY A 173 12.51 15.22 0.64
N GLY A 174 11.76 14.11 0.72
CA GLY A 174 11.48 13.41 1.99
C GLY A 174 12.60 12.48 2.48
N ASN A 175 13.60 12.17 1.69
CA ASN A 175 14.71 11.24 1.97
C ASN A 175 14.24 9.87 2.50
N THR A 176 13.18 9.33 1.92
CA THR A 176 12.60 8.03 2.27
C THR A 176 12.13 7.28 1.02
N ILE A 177 11.88 5.98 1.15
CA ILE A 177 11.22 5.20 0.10
C ILE A 177 9.75 5.55 0.11
N MET A 178 9.24 6.02 -1.01
CA MET A 178 7.87 6.47 -1.14
C MET A 178 7.24 6.09 -2.48
N SER A 179 5.93 6.17 -2.54
CA SER A 179 5.15 6.22 -3.77
C SER A 179 4.35 7.52 -3.80
N THR A 180 4.22 8.09 -4.97
CA THR A 180 3.61 9.41 -5.17
C THR A 180 2.33 9.30 -5.98
N TYR A 181 1.22 9.77 -5.41
CA TYR A 181 0.02 10.06 -6.18
C TYR A 181 0.15 11.44 -6.81
N SER A 182 0.01 11.52 -8.11
CA SER A 182 0.17 12.73 -8.93
C SER A 182 -1.12 13.05 -9.67
N LEU A 183 -1.67 14.22 -9.40
CA LEU A 183 -2.90 14.73 -9.98
C LEU A 183 -2.59 15.92 -10.90
N PRO A 184 -2.77 15.83 -12.22
CA PRO A 184 -2.54 16.95 -13.12
C PRO A 184 -3.63 18.02 -12.94
N LEU A 185 -3.19 19.26 -12.77
CA LEU A 185 -4.06 20.44 -12.72
C LEU A 185 -4.09 21.08 -14.11
N CYS A 186 -5.29 21.21 -14.68
CA CYS A 186 -5.48 21.69 -16.03
C CYS A 186 -6.24 23.01 -16.06
N ASN A 187 -5.87 23.88 -17.01
CA ASN A 187 -6.63 25.09 -17.31
C ASN A 187 -7.94 24.76 -18.07
N GLN A 188 -8.73 25.78 -18.37
CA GLN A 188 -10.00 25.63 -19.12
C GLN A 188 -9.81 25.07 -20.53
N GLN A 189 -8.61 25.18 -21.10
CA GLN A 189 -8.23 24.64 -22.42
C GLN A 189 -7.75 23.18 -22.35
N GLY A 190 -7.68 22.60 -21.14
CA GLY A 190 -7.20 21.24 -20.90
C GLY A 190 -5.66 21.11 -20.98
N GLU A 191 -4.94 22.21 -20.81
CA GLU A 191 -3.47 22.21 -20.71
C GLU A 191 -3.05 22.08 -19.25
N VAL A 192 -2.09 21.20 -18.99
CA VAL A 192 -1.55 20.97 -17.65
C VAL A 192 -0.65 22.14 -17.26
N TYR A 193 -0.97 22.83 -16.18
CA TYR A 193 -0.15 23.92 -15.64
C TYR A 193 0.63 23.53 -14.37
N ALA A 194 0.22 22.47 -13.69
CA ALA A 194 0.93 21.94 -12.53
C ALA A 194 0.57 20.45 -12.28
N ILE A 195 1.43 19.78 -11.53
CA ILE A 195 1.15 18.45 -10.97
C ILE A 195 1.05 18.60 -9.45
N PHE A 196 -0.11 18.24 -8.89
CA PHE A 196 -0.35 18.22 -7.45
C PHE A 196 -0.07 16.83 -6.90
N THR A 197 0.80 16.71 -5.90
CA THR A 197 1.32 15.43 -5.41
C THR A 197 0.99 15.18 -3.95
N ALA A 198 0.78 13.91 -3.62
CA ALA A 198 0.80 13.40 -2.26
C ALA A 198 1.69 12.14 -2.21
N ASN A 199 2.57 12.10 -1.22
CA ASN A 199 3.54 11.04 -1.04
C ASN A 199 3.15 10.18 0.17
N ILE A 200 3.18 8.87 -0.02
CA ILE A 200 3.05 7.88 1.05
C ILE A 200 4.40 7.23 1.32
N SER A 201 4.78 7.06 2.58
CA SER A 201 6.00 6.34 2.95
C SER A 201 5.78 4.83 2.90
N LEU A 202 6.74 4.11 2.33
CA LEU A 202 6.78 2.65 2.30
C LEU A 202 7.78 2.08 3.32
N SER A 203 8.36 2.94 4.17
CA SER A 203 9.35 2.58 5.21
C SER A 203 8.72 2.44 6.60
N ARG A 204 7.40 2.25 6.71
CA ARG A 204 6.68 2.05 7.98
C ARG A 204 6.64 0.60 8.38
#